data_ac9b3bf0cb39b7d867619dc53aadef5c
#
_entry.id   ac9b3bf0cb39b7d867619dc53aadef5c
#
_cell.length_a   1.000
_cell.length_b   1.000
_cell.length_c   1.000
_cell.angle_alpha   90.00
_cell.angle_beta   90.00
_cell.angle_gamma   90.00
#
_symmetry.space_group_name_H-M   'P 1'
#
loop_
_entity.id
_entity.type
_entity.pdbx_description
1 polymer ?
#
loop_
_entity_poly.entity_id
_entity_poly.type
_entity_poly.pdbx_seq_one_letter_code
_entity_poly.pdbx_strand_id
1 'polypeptide(L)'
;MSSSLGKIALLIDGANLYSTSKALGFDIDYKRLLKEFQSRGSLLRAIYYTAVIEDQEYSSIRPLIDWLDYNGYTVVTKATKEFIDASGRRKVRGNMDIELAVDALELAEHVDQIVLFSGDGDFRSLVEALQRRGVRVTVVSTISIQPPLIADELRRQADVFTDLVELKSKVGRDPSERPPPRELRQHMPEFLQRDTSV
;
A
#
# COMPACT_ATOMS: atom_id res chain seq x y z
N MET A 1 -1.09 29.03 23.00
CA MET A 1 -1.35 27.60 23.27
C MET A 1 -0.98 26.83 22.02
N SER A 2 0.14 26.10 22.03
CA SER A 2 0.52 25.22 20.93
C SER A 2 -0.47 24.07 20.91
N SER A 3 -1.35 24.02 19.92
CA SER A 3 -2.16 22.84 19.68
C SER A 3 -1.19 21.71 19.36
N SER A 4 -1.02 20.74 20.26
CA SER A 4 -0.24 19.57 19.96
C SER A 4 -0.89 18.91 18.74
N LEU A 5 -0.15 18.83 17.65
CA LEU A 5 -0.59 18.07 16.49
C LEU A 5 -0.86 16.65 16.94
N GLY A 6 -2.08 16.15 16.68
CA GLY A 6 -2.47 14.79 17.08
C GLY A 6 -1.50 13.72 16.52
N LYS A 7 -1.36 12.63 17.24
CA LYS A 7 -0.54 11.48 16.83
C LYS A 7 -1.27 10.68 15.76
N ILE A 8 -0.59 10.39 14.66
CA ILE A 8 -1.15 9.69 13.49
C ILE A 8 -0.40 8.39 13.27
N ALA A 9 -1.13 7.33 12.91
CA ALA A 9 -0.57 6.13 12.31
C ALA A 9 -1.17 5.89 10.93
N LEU A 10 -0.34 5.44 9.98
CA LEU A 10 -0.77 4.98 8.67
C LEU A 10 -0.74 3.46 8.64
N LEU A 11 -1.84 2.84 8.22
CA LEU A 11 -1.96 1.42 7.97
C LEU A 11 -2.27 1.23 6.50
N ILE A 12 -1.36 0.63 5.77
CA ILE A 12 -1.41 0.54 4.32
C ILE A 12 -1.56 -0.92 3.90
N ASP A 13 -2.76 -1.29 3.48
CA ASP A 13 -2.99 -2.52 2.74
C ASP A 13 -2.35 -2.36 1.35
N GLY A 14 -1.17 -2.96 1.17
CA GLY A 14 -0.34 -2.77 0.00
C GLY A 14 -1.01 -3.24 -1.29
N ALA A 15 -1.74 -4.36 -1.25
CA ALA A 15 -2.46 -4.89 -2.41
C ALA A 15 -3.60 -3.96 -2.82
N ASN A 16 -4.36 -3.46 -1.85
CA ASN A 16 -5.49 -2.56 -2.09
C ASN A 16 -5.02 -1.19 -2.61
N LEU A 17 -4.01 -0.59 -1.98
CA LEU A 17 -3.43 0.68 -2.44
C LEU A 17 -2.87 0.58 -3.85
N TYR A 18 -2.14 -0.52 -4.17
CA TYR A 18 -1.62 -0.77 -5.51
C TYR A 18 -2.74 -0.84 -6.55
N SER A 19 -3.77 -1.64 -6.28
CA SER A 19 -4.92 -1.81 -7.18
C SER A 19 -5.64 -0.48 -7.40
N THR A 20 -5.84 0.30 -6.34
CA THR A 20 -6.51 1.60 -6.39
C THR A 20 -5.72 2.62 -7.21
N SER A 21 -4.41 2.74 -6.96
CA SER A 21 -3.55 3.69 -7.69
C SER A 21 -3.44 3.34 -9.18
N LYS A 22 -3.35 2.04 -9.51
CA LYS A 22 -3.34 1.56 -10.90
C LYS A 22 -4.64 1.85 -11.62
N ALA A 23 -5.78 1.63 -10.97
CA ALA A 23 -7.08 1.95 -11.53
C ALA A 23 -7.26 3.46 -11.79
N LEU A 24 -6.65 4.31 -10.96
CA LEU A 24 -6.62 5.77 -11.11
C LEU A 24 -5.51 6.27 -12.07
N GLY A 25 -4.69 5.37 -12.60
CA GLY A 25 -3.67 5.68 -13.61
C GLY A 25 -2.45 6.43 -13.09
N PHE A 26 -2.03 6.21 -11.85
CA PHE A 26 -0.79 6.79 -11.32
C PHE A 26 -0.07 5.84 -10.35
N ASP A 27 1.22 6.09 -10.14
CA ASP A 27 2.03 5.37 -9.18
C ASP A 27 2.20 6.19 -7.91
N ILE A 28 2.23 5.52 -6.76
CA ILE A 28 2.48 6.17 -5.47
C ILE A 28 3.97 6.46 -5.31
N ASP A 29 4.29 7.68 -4.91
CA ASP A 29 5.58 8.05 -4.33
C ASP A 29 5.49 7.94 -2.81
N TYR A 30 6.01 6.86 -2.26
CA TYR A 30 5.94 6.59 -0.82
C TYR A 30 6.70 7.61 0.03
N LYS A 31 7.72 8.28 -0.52
CA LYS A 31 8.42 9.37 0.18
C LYS A 31 7.53 10.60 0.30
N ARG A 32 6.82 10.95 -0.77
CA ARG A 32 5.84 12.06 -0.77
C ARG A 32 4.66 11.72 0.14
N LEU A 33 4.18 10.47 0.12
CA LEU A 33 3.11 10.02 0.98
C LEU A 33 3.48 10.18 2.46
N LEU A 34 4.66 9.75 2.86
CA LEU A 34 5.15 9.93 4.23
C LEU A 34 5.20 11.40 4.63
N LYS A 35 5.77 12.27 3.78
CA LYS A 35 5.87 13.72 4.00
C LYS A 35 4.50 14.39 4.12
N GLU A 36 3.54 14.01 3.29
CA GLU A 36 2.18 14.55 3.33
C GLU A 36 1.54 14.32 4.70
N PHE A 37 1.66 13.11 5.24
CA PHE A 37 1.07 12.81 6.55
C PHE A 37 1.90 13.32 7.73
N GLN A 38 3.21 13.45 7.60
CA GLN A 38 4.06 14.16 8.57
C GLN A 38 3.70 15.63 8.68
N SER A 39 3.21 16.25 7.60
CA SER A 39 2.75 17.65 7.63
C SER A 39 1.39 17.84 8.31
N ARG A 40 0.60 16.76 8.45
CA ARG A 40 -0.74 16.80 9.04
C ARG A 40 -0.75 16.57 10.56
N GLY A 41 0.31 15.97 11.09
CA GLY A 41 0.37 15.64 12.51
C GLY A 41 1.68 14.97 12.90
N SER A 42 1.76 14.54 14.15
CA SER A 42 2.89 13.74 14.64
C SER A 42 2.75 12.31 14.16
N LEU A 43 3.39 11.99 13.03
CA LEU A 43 3.36 10.64 12.46
C LEU A 43 4.16 9.67 13.34
N LEU A 44 3.45 8.80 14.06
CA LEU A 44 4.07 7.83 14.97
C LEU A 44 4.58 6.61 14.23
N ARG A 45 3.75 6.05 13.33
CA ARG A 45 4.08 4.86 12.53
C ARG A 45 3.45 4.95 11.14
N ALA A 46 4.15 4.38 10.17
CA ALA A 46 3.61 4.07 8.85
C ALA A 46 3.92 2.59 8.57
N ILE A 47 2.90 1.76 8.51
CA ILE A 47 3.04 0.31 8.37
C ILE A 47 2.47 -0.11 7.03
N TYR A 48 3.26 -0.88 6.29
CA TYR A 48 2.90 -1.42 4.97
C TYR A 48 2.76 -2.94 5.07
N TYR A 49 1.58 -3.43 4.72
CA TYR A 49 1.23 -4.85 4.80
C TYR A 49 1.23 -5.46 3.40
N THR A 50 1.95 -6.54 3.21
CA THR A 50 1.99 -7.23 1.93
C THR A 50 2.25 -8.72 2.07
N ALA A 51 1.57 -9.51 1.22
CA ALA A 51 1.86 -10.93 1.07
C ALA A 51 3.03 -11.10 0.09
N VAL A 52 3.92 -12.05 0.39
CA VAL A 52 5.08 -12.41 -0.45
C VAL A 52 4.96 -13.88 -0.84
N ILE A 53 5.13 -14.19 -2.12
CA ILE A 53 5.05 -15.57 -2.61
C ILE A 53 6.36 -16.29 -2.26
N GLU A 54 6.25 -17.42 -1.55
CA GLU A 54 7.37 -18.14 -0.91
C GLU A 54 8.37 -18.71 -1.93
N ASP A 55 7.92 -19.10 -3.12
CA ASP A 55 8.72 -19.81 -4.12
C ASP A 55 9.34 -18.90 -5.22
N GLN A 56 9.23 -17.59 -5.09
CA GLN A 56 9.81 -16.66 -6.06
C GLN A 56 11.06 -15.99 -5.50
N GLU A 57 12.24 -16.52 -5.85
CA GLU A 57 13.54 -15.87 -5.59
C GLU A 57 13.62 -14.43 -6.12
N TYR A 58 12.81 -14.12 -7.15
CA TYR A 58 12.68 -12.80 -7.77
C TYR A 58 11.24 -12.28 -7.68
N SER A 59 10.79 -11.96 -6.48
CA SER A 59 9.53 -11.23 -6.33
C SER A 59 9.72 -9.78 -6.77
N SER A 60 8.89 -9.30 -7.69
CA SER A 60 8.90 -7.91 -8.18
C SER A 60 8.65 -6.87 -7.08
N ILE A 61 8.11 -7.29 -5.94
CA ILE A 61 7.82 -6.42 -4.78
C ILE A 61 9.01 -6.27 -3.82
N ARG A 62 10.02 -7.18 -3.87
CA ARG A 62 11.17 -7.11 -2.95
C ARG A 62 11.90 -5.76 -2.96
N PRO A 63 12.22 -5.16 -4.11
CA PRO A 63 12.88 -3.85 -4.13
C PRO A 63 12.07 -2.76 -3.45
N LEU A 64 10.73 -2.84 -3.51
CA LEU A 64 9.86 -1.90 -2.81
C LEU A 64 9.90 -2.15 -1.29
N ILE A 65 9.83 -3.40 -0.85
CA ILE A 65 9.92 -3.79 0.56
C ILE A 65 11.21 -3.26 1.17
N ASP A 66 12.36 -3.57 0.53
CA ASP A 66 13.67 -3.13 1.00
C ASP A 66 13.76 -1.60 1.07
N TRP A 67 13.23 -0.92 0.06
CA TRP A 67 13.21 0.54 0.05
C TRP A 67 12.35 1.12 1.19
N LEU A 68 11.17 0.55 1.44
CA LEU A 68 10.26 0.99 2.49
C LEU A 68 10.90 0.84 3.88
N ASP A 69 11.52 -0.31 4.16
CA ASP A 69 12.20 -0.59 5.43
C ASP A 69 13.30 0.43 5.74
N TYR A 70 14.04 0.88 4.72
CA TYR A 70 15.09 1.89 4.87
C TYR A 70 14.56 3.33 4.91
N ASN A 71 13.30 3.58 4.58
CA ASN A 71 12.78 4.93 4.37
C ASN A 71 11.62 5.29 5.31
N GLY A 72 11.59 4.73 6.51
CA GLY A 72 10.70 5.16 7.60
C GLY A 72 9.35 4.45 7.65
N TYR A 73 9.20 3.36 6.90
CA TYR A 73 8.07 2.45 7.02
C TYR A 73 8.45 1.24 7.88
N THR A 74 7.46 0.67 8.54
CA THR A 74 7.53 -0.70 9.05
C THR A 74 6.85 -1.60 8.02
N VAL A 75 7.53 -2.65 7.56
CA VAL A 75 6.93 -3.58 6.59
C VAL A 75 6.57 -4.88 7.28
N VAL A 76 5.30 -5.25 7.20
CA VAL A 76 4.78 -6.52 7.70
C VAL A 76 4.52 -7.42 6.49
N THR A 77 5.23 -8.55 6.45
CA THR A 77 5.11 -9.51 5.35
C THR A 77 4.58 -10.85 5.84
N LYS A 78 3.85 -11.53 4.98
CA LYS A 78 3.37 -12.90 5.19
C LYS A 78 3.72 -13.74 3.99
N ALA A 79 4.42 -14.83 4.23
CA ALA A 79 4.68 -15.83 3.20
C ALA A 79 3.36 -16.50 2.77
N THR A 80 3.10 -16.51 1.49
CA THR A 80 1.90 -17.13 0.92
C THR A 80 2.28 -18.13 -0.16
N LYS A 81 1.42 -19.14 -0.35
CA LYS A 81 1.58 -20.12 -1.43
C LYS A 81 0.61 -19.82 -2.56
N GLU A 82 1.11 -19.90 -3.78
CA GLU A 82 0.23 -19.95 -4.94
C GLU A 82 -0.45 -21.32 -5.02
N PHE A 83 -1.71 -21.33 -5.37
CA PHE A 83 -2.43 -22.55 -5.74
C PHE A 83 -3.21 -22.32 -7.03
N ILE A 84 -3.45 -23.40 -7.74
CA ILE A 84 -4.27 -23.38 -8.96
C ILE A 84 -5.69 -23.75 -8.53
N ASP A 85 -6.66 -22.87 -8.80
CA ASP A 85 -8.06 -23.16 -8.55
C ASP A 85 -8.63 -24.20 -9.55
N ALA A 86 -9.84 -24.66 -9.30
CA ALA A 86 -10.50 -25.64 -10.16
C ALA A 86 -10.71 -25.15 -11.61
N SER A 87 -10.56 -23.87 -11.88
CA SER A 87 -10.63 -23.25 -13.23
C SER A 87 -9.26 -23.07 -13.89
N GLY A 88 -8.17 -23.57 -13.27
CA GLY A 88 -6.80 -23.45 -13.79
C GLY A 88 -6.15 -22.08 -13.58
N ARG A 89 -6.78 -21.19 -12.77
CA ARG A 89 -6.24 -19.87 -12.47
C ARG A 89 -5.35 -19.90 -11.24
N ARG A 90 -4.20 -19.24 -11.33
CA ARG A 90 -3.33 -19.03 -10.17
C ARG A 90 -3.99 -18.06 -9.20
N LYS A 91 -4.10 -18.48 -7.94
CA LYS A 91 -4.56 -17.66 -6.82
C LYS A 91 -3.54 -17.68 -5.71
N VAL A 92 -3.38 -16.56 -5.05
CA VAL A 92 -2.59 -16.45 -3.82
C VAL A 92 -3.55 -16.61 -2.64
N ARG A 93 -3.22 -17.49 -1.71
CA ARG A 93 -4.01 -17.70 -0.50
C ARG A 93 -3.37 -16.94 0.65
N GLY A 94 -4.07 -15.93 1.13
CA GLY A 94 -3.69 -15.14 2.29
C GLY A 94 -3.85 -13.65 2.02
N ASN A 95 -4.51 -12.99 2.97
CA ASN A 95 -4.57 -11.55 3.08
C ASN A 95 -3.81 -11.13 4.34
N MET A 96 -3.63 -9.85 4.53
CA MET A 96 -2.93 -9.26 5.68
C MET A 96 -3.90 -8.66 6.70
N ASP A 97 -5.19 -8.98 6.60
CA ASP A 97 -6.26 -8.31 7.36
C ASP A 97 -6.13 -8.52 8.85
N ILE A 98 -5.72 -9.72 9.26
CA ILE A 98 -5.56 -10.07 10.68
C ILE A 98 -4.36 -9.32 11.26
N GLU A 99 -3.22 -9.35 10.58
CA GLU A 99 -1.99 -8.66 10.99
C GLU A 99 -2.26 -7.15 11.10
N LEU A 100 -2.90 -6.55 10.10
CA LEU A 100 -3.29 -5.14 10.10
C LEU A 100 -4.26 -4.83 11.25
N ALA A 101 -5.26 -5.67 11.47
CA ALA A 101 -6.25 -5.45 12.52
C ALA A 101 -5.64 -5.53 13.93
N VAL A 102 -4.73 -6.47 14.16
CA VAL A 102 -4.02 -6.61 15.44
C VAL A 102 -3.18 -5.38 15.72
N ASP A 103 -2.33 -4.97 14.78
CA ASP A 103 -1.49 -3.78 14.90
C ASP A 103 -2.32 -2.51 15.11
N ALA A 104 -3.46 -2.39 14.40
CA ALA A 104 -4.36 -1.25 14.56
C ALA A 104 -4.93 -1.14 15.98
N LEU A 105 -5.32 -2.28 16.58
CA LEU A 105 -5.86 -2.31 17.93
C LEU A 105 -4.78 -2.02 19.00
N GLU A 106 -3.55 -2.48 18.77
CA GLU A 106 -2.41 -2.15 19.65
C GLU A 106 -2.04 -0.67 19.55
N LEU A 107 -2.01 -0.10 18.34
CA LEU A 107 -1.73 1.33 18.13
C LEU A 107 -2.81 2.25 18.67
N ALA A 108 -4.05 1.77 18.82
CA ALA A 108 -5.18 2.58 19.29
C ALA A 108 -4.96 3.22 20.69
N GLU A 109 -4.08 2.64 21.52
CA GLU A 109 -3.72 3.19 22.82
C GLU A 109 -2.71 4.36 22.74
N HIS A 110 -2.10 4.55 21.58
CA HIS A 110 -0.95 5.45 21.42
C HIS A 110 -1.17 6.56 20.40
N VAL A 111 -2.27 6.52 19.64
CA VAL A 111 -2.55 7.48 18.58
C VAL A 111 -3.93 8.12 18.71
N ASP A 112 -4.08 9.32 18.16
CA ASP A 112 -5.36 10.03 18.10
C ASP A 112 -6.10 9.74 16.80
N GLN A 113 -5.36 9.37 15.76
CA GLN A 113 -5.89 9.09 14.43
C GLN A 113 -5.19 7.92 13.76
N ILE A 114 -5.97 7.09 13.09
CA ILE A 114 -5.49 6.07 12.14
C ILE A 114 -5.97 6.42 10.74
N VAL A 115 -5.07 6.36 9.77
CA VAL A 115 -5.38 6.48 8.35
C VAL A 115 -5.22 5.10 7.72
N LEU A 116 -6.32 4.51 7.32
CA LEU A 116 -6.39 3.18 6.70
C LEU A 116 -6.46 3.33 5.18
N PHE A 117 -5.46 2.81 4.49
CA PHE A 117 -5.44 2.72 3.02
C PHE A 117 -5.96 1.35 2.60
N SER A 118 -7.27 1.21 2.57
CA SER A 118 -7.98 0.04 2.05
C SER A 118 -9.42 0.39 1.73
N GLY A 119 -10.00 -0.32 0.78
CA GLY A 119 -11.44 -0.24 0.47
C GLY A 119 -12.21 -1.49 0.88
N ASP A 120 -11.54 -2.44 1.56
CA ASP A 120 -12.13 -3.73 1.92
C ASP A 120 -13.17 -3.57 3.03
N GLY A 121 -14.39 -4.05 2.77
CA GLY A 121 -15.52 -4.01 3.70
C GLY A 121 -15.28 -4.79 4.99
N ASP A 122 -14.41 -5.80 4.98
CA ASP A 122 -14.08 -6.60 6.16
C ASP A 122 -13.49 -5.74 7.29
N PHE A 123 -12.86 -4.61 6.94
CA PHE A 123 -12.35 -3.64 7.93
C PHE A 123 -13.42 -2.79 8.61
N ARG A 124 -14.70 -2.86 8.22
CA ARG A 124 -15.77 -2.10 8.88
C ARG A 124 -15.77 -2.33 10.40
N SER A 125 -15.69 -3.59 10.82
CA SER A 125 -15.71 -3.94 12.26
C SER A 125 -14.47 -3.44 13.00
N LEU A 126 -13.32 -3.41 12.34
CA LEU A 126 -12.10 -2.82 12.88
C LEU A 126 -12.26 -1.31 13.11
N VAL A 127 -12.76 -0.59 12.11
CA VAL A 127 -13.01 0.86 12.20
C VAL A 127 -13.94 1.17 13.38
N GLU A 128 -15.04 0.45 13.50
CA GLU A 128 -15.97 0.59 14.64
C GLU A 128 -15.28 0.34 15.99
N ALA A 129 -14.40 -0.68 16.07
CA ALA A 129 -13.66 -0.99 17.31
C ALA A 129 -12.66 0.10 17.69
N LEU A 130 -11.98 0.71 16.70
CA LEU A 130 -11.07 1.85 16.91
C LEU A 130 -11.82 3.10 17.39
N GLN A 131 -12.96 3.40 16.78
CA GLN A 131 -13.82 4.51 17.17
C GLN A 131 -14.32 4.37 18.62
N ARG A 132 -14.70 3.16 19.06
CA ARG A 132 -15.05 2.89 20.48
C ARG A 132 -13.89 3.14 21.45
N ARG A 133 -12.65 3.14 20.97
CA ARG A 133 -11.45 3.49 21.74
C ARG A 133 -11.09 4.97 21.66
N GLY A 134 -11.93 5.78 21.00
CA GLY A 134 -11.70 7.22 20.83
C GLY A 134 -10.71 7.58 19.71
N VAL A 135 -10.33 6.63 18.86
CA VAL A 135 -9.44 6.88 17.73
C VAL A 135 -10.26 7.36 16.54
N ARG A 136 -9.87 8.48 15.94
CA ARG A 136 -10.45 8.95 14.67
C ARG A 136 -9.91 8.12 13.51
N VAL A 137 -10.79 7.62 12.65
CA VAL A 137 -10.39 6.79 11.52
C VAL A 137 -10.70 7.50 10.19
N THR A 138 -9.64 7.73 9.42
CA THR A 138 -9.74 8.15 8.02
C THR A 138 -9.51 6.95 7.13
N VAL A 139 -10.43 6.69 6.20
CA VAL A 139 -10.28 5.65 5.19
C VAL A 139 -9.92 6.29 3.86
N VAL A 140 -8.89 5.78 3.20
CA VAL A 140 -8.40 6.23 1.89
C VAL A 140 -8.61 5.11 0.87
N SER A 141 -9.43 5.37 -0.14
CA SER A 141 -9.68 4.50 -1.28
C SER A 141 -10.24 5.35 -2.43
N THR A 142 -11.06 4.82 -3.34
CA THR A 142 -11.64 5.63 -4.42
C THR A 142 -13.08 5.26 -4.76
N ILE A 143 -13.85 6.28 -5.10
CA ILE A 143 -15.17 6.20 -5.74
C ILE A 143 -15.14 6.75 -7.17
N SER A 144 -13.98 7.25 -7.62
CA SER A 144 -13.82 7.94 -8.91
C SER A 144 -13.73 6.99 -10.10
N ILE A 145 -13.92 5.68 -9.87
CA ILE A 145 -14.00 4.64 -10.91
C ILE A 145 -15.27 3.81 -10.74
N GLN A 146 -15.64 3.05 -11.78
CA GLN A 146 -16.78 2.14 -11.76
C GLN A 146 -16.33 0.69 -12.03
N PRO A 147 -16.63 -0.27 -11.14
CA PRO A 147 -17.23 -0.07 -9.81
C PRO A 147 -16.28 0.63 -8.84
N PRO A 148 -16.78 1.28 -7.78
CA PRO A 148 -15.95 1.85 -6.71
C PRO A 148 -15.07 0.79 -6.06
N LEU A 149 -13.86 1.18 -5.64
CA LEU A 149 -12.92 0.29 -4.92
C LEU A 149 -13.04 0.40 -3.39
N ILE A 150 -14.13 0.97 -2.91
CA ILE A 150 -14.46 0.96 -1.49
C ILE A 150 -15.84 0.36 -1.28
N ALA A 151 -15.96 -0.53 -0.31
CA ALA A 151 -17.23 -1.05 0.15
C ALA A 151 -18.04 0.05 0.84
N ASP A 152 -19.34 0.12 0.54
CA ASP A 152 -20.23 1.18 1.03
C ASP A 152 -20.33 1.17 2.57
N GLU A 153 -20.36 0.00 3.18
CA GLU A 153 -20.37 -0.16 4.63
C GLU A 153 -19.10 0.36 5.31
N LEU A 154 -17.93 0.19 4.71
CA LEU A 154 -16.68 0.75 5.22
C LEU A 154 -16.65 2.26 5.10
N ARG A 155 -17.09 2.78 3.95
CA ARG A 155 -17.15 4.22 3.70
C ARG A 155 -18.09 4.93 4.68
N ARG A 156 -19.24 4.33 4.99
CA ARG A 156 -20.21 4.87 5.96
C ARG A 156 -19.70 4.83 7.39
N GLN A 157 -18.89 3.82 7.73
CA GLN A 157 -18.35 3.67 9.08
C GLN A 157 -17.23 4.66 9.36
N ALA A 158 -16.43 5.05 8.36
CA ALA A 158 -15.28 5.95 8.55
C ALA A 158 -15.71 7.32 9.09
N ASP A 159 -14.91 7.91 10.00
CA ASP A 159 -15.08 9.30 10.43
C ASP A 159 -14.80 10.28 9.29
N VAL A 160 -13.82 9.93 8.45
CA VAL A 160 -13.47 10.67 7.24
C VAL A 160 -13.18 9.69 6.11
N PHE A 161 -13.74 9.94 4.95
CA PHE A 161 -13.35 9.31 3.71
C PHE A 161 -12.53 10.30 2.87
N THR A 162 -11.41 9.85 2.36
CA THR A 162 -10.58 10.61 1.43
C THR A 162 -10.45 9.83 0.13
N ASP A 163 -10.87 10.40 -0.99
CA ASP A 163 -10.63 9.78 -2.29
C ASP A 163 -9.15 9.92 -2.64
N LEU A 164 -8.51 8.80 -3.01
CA LEU A 164 -7.09 8.77 -3.35
C LEU A 164 -6.75 9.71 -4.53
N VAL A 165 -7.71 9.97 -5.42
CA VAL A 165 -7.54 10.93 -6.51
C VAL A 165 -7.24 12.35 -6.02
N GLU A 166 -7.80 12.75 -4.87
CA GLU A 166 -7.55 14.07 -4.26
C GLU A 166 -6.11 14.21 -3.75
N LEU A 167 -5.48 13.10 -3.43
CA LEU A 167 -4.08 13.06 -3.00
C LEU A 167 -3.09 12.93 -4.15
N LYS A 168 -3.55 12.67 -5.38
CA LYS A 168 -2.68 12.40 -6.54
C LYS A 168 -1.58 13.44 -6.74
N SER A 169 -1.89 14.73 -6.65
CA SER A 169 -0.91 15.81 -6.81
C SER A 169 0.15 15.85 -5.69
N LYS A 170 -0.16 15.30 -4.52
CA LYS A 170 0.70 15.32 -3.34
C LYS A 170 1.53 14.04 -3.20
N VAL A 171 0.92 12.89 -3.49
CA VAL A 171 1.53 11.57 -3.26
C VAL A 171 1.84 10.79 -4.55
N GLY A 172 1.41 11.30 -5.70
CA GLY A 172 1.71 10.67 -7.00
C GLY A 172 3.17 10.86 -7.40
N ARG A 173 3.74 9.86 -8.04
CA ARG A 173 5.05 9.95 -8.67
C ARG A 173 4.95 10.83 -9.92
N ASP A 174 5.89 11.73 -10.09
CA ASP A 174 5.99 12.52 -11.32
C ASP A 174 6.39 11.58 -12.49
N PRO A 175 5.63 11.57 -13.59
CA PRO A 175 5.98 10.77 -14.76
C PRO A 175 7.36 11.11 -15.35
N SER A 176 7.83 12.37 -15.19
CA SER A 176 9.14 12.81 -15.64
C SER A 176 10.30 12.27 -14.80
N GLU A 177 10.03 11.84 -13.56
CA GLU A 177 11.01 11.22 -12.65
C GLU A 177 11.16 9.71 -12.88
N ARG A 178 10.41 9.11 -13.81
CA ARG A 178 10.65 7.72 -14.19
C ARG A 178 12.01 7.64 -14.88
N PRO A 179 12.94 6.78 -14.40
CA PRO A 179 14.09 6.46 -15.23
C PRO A 179 13.57 5.96 -16.58
N PRO A 180 14.19 6.36 -17.71
CA PRO A 180 13.77 5.87 -19.01
C PRO A 180 13.70 4.33 -18.96
N PRO A 181 12.74 3.71 -19.66
CA PRO A 181 12.67 2.26 -19.73
C PRO A 181 14.09 1.78 -19.99
N ARG A 182 14.60 0.88 -19.14
CA ARG A 182 15.85 0.20 -19.47
C ARG A 182 15.56 -0.49 -20.79
N GLU A 183 16.04 0.11 -21.88
CA GLU A 183 16.22 -0.64 -23.10
C GLU A 183 16.95 -1.90 -22.67
N LEU A 184 16.31 -3.04 -22.89
CA LEU A 184 16.98 -4.32 -22.85
C LEU A 184 18.11 -4.18 -23.88
N ARG A 185 19.25 -3.65 -23.45
CA ARG A 185 20.49 -3.87 -24.15
C ARG A 185 20.63 -5.38 -24.14
N GLN A 186 20.25 -5.98 -25.24
CA GLN A 186 20.70 -7.30 -25.61
C GLN A 186 22.22 -7.21 -25.62
N HIS A 187 22.81 -7.44 -24.46
CA HIS A 187 24.20 -7.82 -24.38
C HIS A 187 24.22 -9.26 -24.90
N MET A 188 24.25 -9.36 -26.20
CA MET A 188 24.70 -10.60 -26.84
C MET A 188 26.16 -10.76 -26.40
N PRO A 189 26.50 -11.80 -25.64
CA PRO A 189 27.87 -12.03 -25.19
C PRO A 189 28.78 -12.09 -26.44
N GLU A 190 29.91 -11.42 -26.39
CA GLU A 190 30.88 -11.24 -27.46
C GLU A 190 31.40 -12.57 -28.07
N PHE A 191 31.22 -13.69 -27.37
CA PHE A 191 31.62 -15.02 -27.84
C PHE A 191 30.72 -15.63 -28.94
N LEU A 192 29.53 -15.05 -29.20
CA LEU A 192 28.64 -15.48 -30.25
C LEU A 192 28.81 -14.68 -31.56
N GLN A 193 29.77 -13.74 -31.63
CA GLN A 193 30.05 -12.93 -32.80
C GLN A 193 31.19 -13.49 -33.68
N ARG A 194 31.77 -14.66 -33.36
CA ARG A 194 32.76 -15.30 -34.18
C ARG A 194 32.16 -16.58 -34.76
N ASP A 195 31.69 -16.52 -35.99
CA ASP A 195 31.80 -17.48 -37.08
C ASP A 195 30.78 -17.19 -38.18
N THR A 196 31.08 -16.16 -38.99
CA THR A 196 30.61 -16.10 -40.35
C THR A 196 31.70 -15.43 -41.23
N SER A 197 32.78 -16.18 -41.46
CA SER A 197 33.74 -15.84 -42.49
C SER A 197 34.37 -17.16 -42.97
N VAL A 198 33.71 -17.83 -43.91
CA VAL A 198 34.31 -18.62 -44.98
C VAL A 198 33.36 -18.61 -46.17
#